data_59983c7e47890d0297f112db21b9e198
#
_entry.id   59983c7e47890d0297f112db21b9e198
#
_cell.length_a   1.000
_cell.length_b   1.000
_cell.length_c   1.000
_cell.angle_alpha   90.00
_cell.angle_beta   90.00
_cell.angle_gamma   90.00
#
_symmetry.space_group_name_H-M   'P 1'
#
loop_
_entity.id
_entity.type
_entity.pdbx_description
1 polymer ?
#
loop_
_entity_poly.entity_id
_entity_poly.type
_entity_poly.pdbx_seq_one_letter_code
_entity_poly.pdbx_strand_id
1 'polypeptide(L)'
;MRIVAIPVGPFVMNCTLLCDEETGKGIVLDPGDEVDRIQEAVEREKIDVVALVGTHGHLDHVGKAAELKEAFKAPFFFHSADRWLLEHLNEQGSIFGLGPFRDASVDRWLEHGDSVEFGSIRLAVIHAPGHSPGSICLLGEGHLFAGDVLFQGSIGRTDLWGGDFEILARSIRERLFPAGDSIVVHPGHGPETTVGEERIGNPFVGERARGL
;
A
#
# COMPACT_ATOMS: atom_id res chain seq x y z
N MET A 1 -14.75 -8.95 -6.03
CA MET A 1 -14.10 -7.63 -5.71
C MET A 1 -13.60 -7.00 -6.99
N ARG A 2 -13.90 -5.72 -7.23
CA ARG A 2 -13.34 -4.95 -8.36
C ARG A 2 -12.13 -4.16 -7.89
N ILE A 3 -11.09 -4.14 -8.73
CA ILE A 3 -9.80 -3.49 -8.46
C ILE A 3 -9.54 -2.48 -9.58
N VAL A 4 -9.23 -1.24 -9.23
CA VAL A 4 -8.89 -0.18 -10.20
C VAL A 4 -7.61 0.51 -9.75
N ALA A 5 -6.51 0.24 -10.42
CA ALA A 5 -5.24 0.92 -10.19
C ALA A 5 -5.18 2.24 -10.96
N ILE A 6 -4.77 3.30 -10.30
CA ILE A 6 -4.63 4.65 -10.84
C ILE A 6 -3.19 5.10 -10.59
N PRO A 7 -2.32 5.04 -11.59
CA PRO A 7 -0.97 5.60 -11.42
C PRO A 7 -1.04 7.11 -11.19
N VAL A 8 -0.51 7.60 -10.09
CA VAL A 8 -0.58 9.02 -9.67
C VAL A 8 0.81 9.59 -9.36
N GLY A 9 0.90 10.90 -9.50
CA GLY A 9 2.07 11.69 -9.13
C GLY A 9 3.35 11.41 -9.94
N PRO A 10 4.43 12.12 -9.61
CA PRO A 10 5.70 12.03 -10.36
C PRO A 10 6.41 10.67 -10.22
N PHE A 11 6.09 9.91 -9.16
CA PHE A 11 6.65 8.57 -8.93
C PHE A 11 5.82 7.47 -9.60
N VAL A 12 4.69 7.81 -10.24
CA VAL A 12 3.79 6.86 -10.93
C VAL A 12 3.34 5.74 -9.98
N MET A 13 2.99 6.13 -8.73
CA MET A 13 2.52 5.23 -7.68
C MET A 13 1.09 4.75 -7.98
N ASN A 14 0.82 3.49 -7.76
CA ASN A 14 -0.48 2.86 -7.99
C ASN A 14 -1.45 3.11 -6.81
N CYS A 15 -2.14 4.25 -6.79
CA CYS A 15 -3.31 4.41 -5.93
C CYS A 15 -4.38 3.40 -6.37
N THR A 16 -4.86 2.56 -5.45
CA THR A 16 -5.78 1.48 -5.82
C THR A 16 -7.14 1.65 -5.17
N LEU A 17 -8.20 1.65 -6.00
CA LEU A 17 -9.58 1.57 -5.54
C LEU A 17 -9.99 0.11 -5.45
N LEU A 18 -10.48 -0.30 -4.29
CA LEU A 18 -11.04 -1.62 -4.05
C LEU A 18 -12.53 -1.49 -3.78
N CYS A 19 -13.36 -2.26 -4.49
CA CYS A 19 -14.82 -2.15 -4.38
C CYS A 19 -15.48 -3.52 -4.28
N ASP A 20 -16.36 -3.67 -3.34
CA ASP A 20 -17.32 -4.75 -3.29
C ASP A 20 -18.45 -4.48 -4.30
N GLU A 21 -18.52 -5.29 -5.34
CA GLU A 21 -19.48 -5.11 -6.45
C GLU A 21 -20.93 -5.34 -6.04
N GLU A 22 -21.18 -6.07 -4.95
CA GLU A 22 -22.53 -6.33 -4.46
C GLU A 22 -23.11 -5.13 -3.70
N THR A 23 -22.27 -4.46 -2.90
CA THR A 23 -22.71 -3.37 -2.03
C THR A 23 -22.35 -1.98 -2.55
N GLY A 24 -21.40 -1.87 -3.49
CA GLY A 24 -20.82 -0.61 -3.95
C GLY A 24 -19.87 0.04 -2.94
N LYS A 25 -19.65 -0.56 -1.76
CA LYS A 25 -18.72 -0.05 -0.76
C LYS A 25 -17.28 -0.36 -1.16
N GLY A 26 -16.37 0.56 -0.85
CA GLY A 26 -14.98 0.36 -1.19
C GLY A 26 -14.02 1.19 -0.35
N ILE A 27 -12.74 1.00 -0.62
CA ILE A 27 -11.65 1.73 0.01
C ILE A 27 -10.73 2.35 -1.04
N VAL A 28 -10.03 3.41 -0.65
CA VAL A 28 -8.89 3.96 -1.39
C VAL A 28 -7.62 3.52 -0.68
N LEU A 29 -6.80 2.74 -1.37
CA LEU A 29 -5.50 2.31 -0.88
C LEU A 29 -4.42 3.23 -1.47
N ASP A 30 -3.55 3.72 -0.60
CA ASP A 30 -2.45 4.63 -0.91
C ASP A 30 -2.91 5.93 -1.62
N PRO A 31 -3.56 6.84 -0.88
CA PRO A 31 -4.02 8.15 -1.37
C PRO A 31 -2.85 9.15 -1.51
N GLY A 32 -1.95 8.94 -2.48
CA GLY A 32 -0.65 9.60 -2.55
C GLY A 32 -0.63 10.95 -3.25
N ASP A 33 -1.30 11.09 -4.39
CA ASP A 33 -1.27 12.30 -5.20
C ASP A 33 -2.56 12.45 -6.04
N GLU A 34 -2.64 13.51 -6.88
CA GLU A 34 -3.69 13.75 -7.89
C GLU A 34 -5.14 13.57 -7.36
N VAL A 35 -5.49 14.30 -6.30
CA VAL A 35 -6.79 14.23 -5.61
C VAL A 35 -7.97 14.21 -6.57
N ASP A 36 -8.01 15.13 -7.54
CA ASP A 36 -9.12 15.27 -8.49
C ASP A 36 -9.27 14.00 -9.33
N ARG A 37 -8.16 13.42 -9.78
CA ARG A 37 -8.15 12.20 -10.58
C ARG A 37 -8.67 10.98 -9.81
N ILE A 38 -8.31 10.89 -8.52
CA ILE A 38 -8.83 9.83 -7.63
C ILE A 38 -10.34 10.02 -7.41
N GLN A 39 -10.79 11.27 -7.16
CA GLN A 39 -12.22 11.56 -6.99
C GLN A 39 -13.03 11.25 -8.24
N GLU A 40 -12.57 11.67 -9.43
CA GLU A 40 -13.20 11.34 -10.71
C GLU A 40 -13.30 9.82 -10.93
N ALA A 41 -12.26 9.07 -10.54
CA ALA A 41 -12.30 7.62 -10.65
C ALA A 41 -13.31 6.99 -9.67
N VAL A 42 -13.36 7.45 -8.43
CA VAL A 42 -14.36 7.01 -7.43
C VAL A 42 -15.79 7.27 -7.92
N GLU A 43 -16.05 8.45 -8.47
CA GLU A 43 -17.36 8.80 -9.04
C GLU A 43 -17.71 7.95 -10.26
N ARG A 44 -16.78 7.79 -11.20
CA ARG A 44 -16.95 6.95 -12.39
C ARG A 44 -17.27 5.51 -12.05
N GLU A 45 -16.56 4.96 -11.06
CA GLU A 45 -16.73 3.60 -10.59
C GLU A 45 -17.90 3.44 -9.61
N LYS A 46 -18.52 4.55 -9.19
CA LYS A 46 -19.66 4.61 -8.25
C LYS A 46 -19.35 3.92 -6.92
N ILE A 47 -18.19 4.23 -6.35
CA ILE A 47 -17.73 3.64 -5.09
C ILE A 47 -18.19 4.51 -3.92
N ASP A 48 -18.86 3.90 -2.95
CA ASP A 48 -19.09 4.47 -1.62
C ASP A 48 -17.83 4.22 -0.77
N VAL A 49 -16.97 5.24 -0.65
CA VAL A 49 -15.69 5.12 0.06
C VAL A 49 -15.90 5.08 1.55
N VAL A 50 -15.64 3.93 2.17
CA VAL A 50 -15.83 3.70 3.61
C VAL A 50 -14.54 3.83 4.43
N ALA A 51 -13.37 3.79 3.79
CA ALA A 51 -12.09 4.06 4.43
C ALA A 51 -11.01 4.43 3.40
N LEU A 52 -9.98 5.13 3.88
CA LEU A 52 -8.70 5.29 3.23
C LEU A 52 -7.68 4.43 3.99
N VAL A 53 -6.76 3.79 3.29
CA VAL A 53 -5.72 2.96 3.91
C VAL A 53 -4.36 3.34 3.31
N GLY A 54 -3.37 3.62 4.16
CA GLY A 54 -1.99 3.77 3.74
C GLY A 54 -1.20 2.49 4.01
N THR A 55 -0.49 1.98 3.02
CA THR A 55 0.38 0.81 3.21
C THR A 55 1.62 1.15 4.01
N HIS A 56 2.17 2.35 3.84
CA HIS A 56 3.33 2.86 4.55
C HIS A 56 3.46 4.38 4.45
N GLY A 57 4.43 4.98 5.15
CA GLY A 57 4.50 6.43 5.39
C GLY A 57 5.31 7.24 4.39
N HIS A 58 5.61 6.75 3.19
CA HIS A 58 6.25 7.57 2.17
C HIS A 58 5.26 8.54 1.51
N LEU A 59 5.78 9.70 1.11
CA LEU A 59 4.97 10.83 0.66
C LEU A 59 4.10 10.53 -0.56
N ASP A 60 4.57 9.68 -1.45
CA ASP A 60 3.87 9.29 -2.67
C ASP A 60 2.71 8.29 -2.41
N HIS A 61 2.68 7.65 -1.23
CA HIS A 61 1.59 6.76 -0.81
C HIS A 61 0.54 7.46 0.05
N VAL A 62 0.90 8.46 0.85
CA VAL A 62 -0.03 9.09 1.79
C VAL A 62 -0.08 10.61 1.72
N GLY A 63 0.60 11.22 0.75
CA GLY A 63 0.73 12.67 0.63
C GLY A 63 -0.58 13.44 0.46
N LYS A 64 -1.65 12.78 0.01
CA LYS A 64 -2.99 13.36 -0.14
C LYS A 64 -4.06 12.70 0.74
N ALA A 65 -3.62 11.95 1.75
CA ALA A 65 -4.55 11.32 2.69
C ALA A 65 -5.44 12.33 3.42
N ALA A 66 -4.92 13.51 3.79
CA ALA A 66 -5.69 14.55 4.47
C ALA A 66 -6.80 15.12 3.58
N GLU A 67 -6.48 15.46 2.33
CA GLU A 67 -7.42 16.02 1.36
C GLU A 67 -8.52 15.01 0.99
N LEU A 68 -8.14 13.76 0.72
CA LEU A 68 -9.10 12.72 0.35
C LEU A 68 -9.96 12.26 1.52
N LYS A 69 -9.40 12.24 2.75
CA LYS A 69 -10.16 12.01 3.98
C LYS A 69 -11.28 13.05 4.14
N GLU A 70 -10.98 14.32 3.92
CA GLU A 70 -11.96 15.40 3.98
C GLU A 70 -13.01 15.29 2.87
N ALA A 71 -12.57 15.04 1.64
CA ALA A 71 -13.43 14.93 0.46
C ALA A 71 -14.44 13.78 0.57
N PHE A 72 -14.00 12.61 0.97
CA PHE A 72 -14.88 11.43 1.10
C PHE A 72 -15.56 11.32 2.46
N LYS A 73 -15.16 12.12 3.46
CA LYS A 73 -15.59 12.01 4.86
C LYS A 73 -15.41 10.59 5.42
N ALA A 74 -14.35 9.93 4.96
CA ALA A 74 -14.01 8.55 5.29
C ALA A 74 -12.83 8.50 6.27
N PRO A 75 -12.79 7.56 7.22
CA PRO A 75 -11.69 7.42 8.15
C PRO A 75 -10.40 6.97 7.44
N PHE A 76 -9.25 7.40 7.97
CA PHE A 76 -7.92 6.99 7.50
C PHE A 76 -7.31 5.96 8.45
N PHE A 77 -6.92 4.82 7.90
CA PHE A 77 -6.31 3.70 8.61
C PHE A 77 -4.83 3.58 8.24
N PHE A 78 -3.99 3.32 9.22
CA PHE A 78 -2.54 3.35 9.04
C PHE A 78 -1.82 2.51 10.12
N HIS A 79 -0.57 2.10 9.90
CA HIS A 79 0.21 1.37 10.89
C HIS A 79 1.03 2.32 11.78
N SER A 80 1.03 2.08 13.10
CA SER A 80 1.60 3.00 14.09
C SER A 80 3.12 3.17 13.99
N ALA A 81 3.84 2.17 13.50
CA ALA A 81 5.29 2.23 13.36
C ALA A 81 5.77 3.25 12.31
N ASP A 82 4.91 3.65 11.37
CA ASP A 82 5.21 4.70 10.38
C ASP A 82 4.65 6.08 10.76
N ARG A 83 4.18 6.25 12.00
CA ARG A 83 3.70 7.56 12.48
C ARG A 83 4.73 8.67 12.22
N TRP A 84 5.99 8.41 12.52
CA TRP A 84 7.05 9.40 12.31
C TRP A 84 7.15 9.82 10.84
N LEU A 85 7.10 8.88 9.90
CA LEU A 85 7.13 9.19 8.46
C LEU A 85 5.93 10.05 8.04
N LEU A 86 4.73 9.72 8.52
CA LEU A 86 3.51 10.48 8.24
C LEU A 86 3.58 11.92 8.80
N GLU A 87 4.15 12.11 9.97
CA GLU A 87 4.34 13.43 10.61
C GLU A 87 5.45 14.27 9.94
N HIS A 88 6.30 13.66 9.07
CA HIS A 88 7.44 14.30 8.41
C HIS A 88 7.34 14.33 6.88
N LEU A 89 6.10 14.34 6.32
CA LEU A 89 5.88 14.37 4.87
C LEU A 89 6.51 15.59 4.19
N ASN A 90 6.51 16.76 4.85
CA ASN A 90 7.11 17.99 4.30
C ASN A 90 8.63 17.90 4.22
N GLU A 91 9.30 17.22 5.16
CA GLU A 91 10.73 16.95 5.09
C GLU A 91 11.07 15.97 3.98
N GLN A 92 10.28 14.90 3.84
CA GLN A 92 10.39 13.99 2.71
C GLN A 92 10.23 14.76 1.39
N GLY A 93 9.18 15.58 1.26
CA GLY A 93 8.89 16.36 0.06
C GLY A 93 9.99 17.34 -0.30
N SER A 94 10.62 17.97 0.69
CA SER A 94 11.69 18.95 0.44
C SER A 94 12.88 18.35 -0.30
N ILE A 95 13.17 17.05 -0.12
CA ILE A 95 14.25 16.34 -0.82
C ILE A 95 13.96 16.24 -2.32
N PHE A 96 12.69 16.13 -2.69
CA PHE A 96 12.25 15.94 -4.07
C PHE A 96 11.68 17.25 -4.70
N GLY A 97 11.65 18.35 -3.94
CA GLY A 97 11.04 19.61 -4.38
C GLY A 97 9.51 19.53 -4.49
N LEU A 98 8.88 18.68 -3.67
CA LEU A 98 7.43 18.46 -3.63
C LEU A 98 6.81 19.02 -2.35
N GLY A 99 5.50 19.28 -2.39
CA GLY A 99 4.71 19.78 -1.25
C GLY A 99 4.24 21.23 -1.47
N PRO A 100 3.66 21.86 -0.46
CA PRO A 100 3.50 21.36 0.90
C PRO A 100 2.45 20.24 1.01
N PHE A 101 2.64 19.38 2.00
CA PHE A 101 1.70 18.32 2.38
C PHE A 101 0.93 18.70 3.63
N ARG A 102 -0.34 18.28 3.71
CA ARG A 102 -1.19 18.45 4.89
C ARG A 102 -1.08 17.24 5.81
N ASP A 103 -1.12 17.51 7.12
CA ASP A 103 -1.12 16.44 8.12
C ASP A 103 -2.44 15.66 8.07
N ALA A 104 -2.36 14.36 7.93
CA ALA A 104 -3.50 13.46 7.99
C ALA A 104 -3.65 12.85 9.39
N SER A 105 -4.78 13.09 10.06
CA SER A 105 -5.07 12.41 11.31
C SER A 105 -5.50 10.97 11.06
N VAL A 106 -4.86 10.02 11.76
CA VAL A 106 -5.19 8.59 11.70
C VAL A 106 -6.37 8.31 12.64
N ASP A 107 -7.42 7.65 12.12
CA ASP A 107 -8.61 7.28 12.90
C ASP A 107 -8.51 5.87 13.48
N ARG A 108 -7.77 4.99 12.81
CA ARG A 108 -7.53 3.63 13.27
C ARG A 108 -6.09 3.20 12.98
N TRP A 109 -5.40 2.77 14.02
CA TRP A 109 -4.11 2.10 13.88
C TRP A 109 -4.33 0.62 13.56
N LEU A 110 -3.69 0.16 12.48
CA LEU A 110 -3.73 -1.23 12.04
C LEU A 110 -2.52 -1.98 12.58
N GLU A 111 -2.75 -3.23 13.00
CA GLU A 111 -1.72 -4.15 13.46
C GLU A 111 -1.76 -5.46 12.65
N HIS A 112 -0.68 -6.24 12.73
CA HIS A 112 -0.65 -7.58 12.10
C HIS A 112 -1.80 -8.46 12.61
N GLY A 113 -2.54 -9.07 11.68
CA GLY A 113 -3.69 -9.91 12.00
C GLY A 113 -5.03 -9.17 12.10
N ASP A 114 -5.02 -7.84 12.07
CA ASP A 114 -6.24 -7.06 11.89
C ASP A 114 -6.88 -7.34 10.53
N SER A 115 -8.05 -6.76 10.30
CA SER A 115 -8.70 -6.76 8.99
C SER A 115 -9.21 -5.38 8.61
N VAL A 116 -9.18 -5.12 7.30
CA VAL A 116 -9.90 -4.01 6.66
C VAL A 116 -11.12 -4.60 5.96
N GLU A 117 -12.29 -4.07 6.27
CA GLU A 117 -13.58 -4.59 5.79
C GLU A 117 -14.36 -3.52 5.03
N PHE A 118 -14.94 -3.88 3.89
CA PHE A 118 -15.81 -3.02 3.10
C PHE A 118 -16.87 -3.88 2.37
N GLY A 119 -18.15 -3.63 2.66
CA GLY A 119 -19.23 -4.50 2.20
C GLY A 119 -19.08 -5.92 2.76
N SER A 120 -19.03 -6.89 1.88
CA SER A 120 -18.78 -8.30 2.20
C SER A 120 -17.30 -8.72 2.15
N ILE A 121 -16.44 -7.83 1.65
CA ILE A 121 -15.01 -8.10 1.48
C ILE A 121 -14.25 -7.88 2.79
N ARG A 122 -13.34 -8.81 3.07
CA ARG A 122 -12.43 -8.74 4.21
C ARG A 122 -11.00 -9.02 3.78
N LEU A 123 -10.10 -8.06 4.00
CA LEU A 123 -8.68 -8.18 3.73
C LEU A 123 -7.91 -8.25 5.06
N ALA A 124 -7.08 -9.27 5.22
CA ALA A 124 -6.20 -9.41 6.37
C ALA A 124 -5.00 -8.45 6.26
N VAL A 125 -4.65 -7.81 7.37
CA VAL A 125 -3.47 -6.96 7.49
C VAL A 125 -2.24 -7.80 7.80
N ILE A 126 -1.23 -7.73 6.94
CA ILE A 126 0.08 -8.35 7.15
C ILE A 126 1.10 -7.23 7.39
N HIS A 127 1.61 -7.10 8.60
CA HIS A 127 2.74 -6.21 8.87
C HIS A 127 4.00 -6.82 8.26
N ALA A 128 4.62 -6.12 7.32
CA ALA A 128 5.77 -6.57 6.54
C ALA A 128 6.87 -5.50 6.52
N PRO A 129 7.50 -5.23 7.68
CA PRO A 129 8.51 -4.17 7.80
C PRO A 129 9.76 -4.44 6.97
N GLY A 130 10.54 -3.37 6.72
CA GLY A 130 11.86 -3.43 6.11
C GLY A 130 12.03 -2.46 4.94
N HIS A 131 10.98 -2.12 4.18
CA HIS A 131 10.96 -0.94 3.33
C HIS A 131 10.75 0.32 4.18
N SER A 132 9.76 0.27 5.05
CA SER A 132 9.58 1.16 6.20
C SER A 132 9.27 0.33 7.45
N PRO A 133 9.36 0.91 8.67
CA PRO A 133 9.02 0.21 9.90
C PRO A 133 7.56 -0.24 9.98
N GLY A 134 6.65 0.53 9.39
CA GLY A 134 5.20 0.32 9.43
C GLY A 134 4.61 -0.25 8.15
N SER A 135 5.41 -0.73 7.21
CA SER A 135 4.90 -1.31 5.96
C SER A 135 3.91 -2.45 6.23
N ILE A 136 2.72 -2.34 5.67
CA ILE A 136 1.68 -3.37 5.70
C ILE A 136 1.30 -3.80 4.29
N CYS A 137 0.85 -5.04 4.18
CA CYS A 137 0.17 -5.57 2.99
C CYS A 137 -1.27 -5.96 3.36
N LEU A 138 -2.17 -5.92 2.38
CA LEU A 138 -3.54 -6.42 2.55
C LEU A 138 -3.72 -7.69 1.72
N LEU A 139 -4.20 -8.77 2.35
CA LEU A 139 -4.39 -10.08 1.72
C LEU A 139 -5.84 -10.53 1.80
N GLY A 140 -6.43 -10.88 0.67
CA GLY A 140 -7.76 -11.47 0.60
C GLY A 140 -8.25 -11.66 -0.83
N GLU A 141 -9.30 -12.45 -1.03
CA GLU A 141 -9.95 -12.66 -2.32
C GLU A 141 -8.98 -13.12 -3.45
N GLY A 142 -7.88 -13.78 -3.12
CA GLY A 142 -6.86 -14.20 -4.10
C GLY A 142 -5.84 -13.11 -4.48
N HIS A 143 -5.85 -11.97 -3.78
CA HIS A 143 -5.02 -10.80 -4.07
C HIS A 143 -4.20 -10.38 -2.85
N LEU A 144 -2.98 -9.90 -3.09
CA LEU A 144 -2.06 -9.28 -2.13
C LEU A 144 -1.74 -7.86 -2.60
N PHE A 145 -2.18 -6.86 -1.88
CA PHE A 145 -1.81 -5.46 -2.10
C PHE A 145 -0.55 -5.18 -1.27
N ALA A 146 0.58 -5.14 -1.96
CA ALA A 146 1.88 -5.23 -1.30
C ALA A 146 2.50 -3.88 -0.93
N GLY A 147 1.93 -2.74 -1.39
CA GLY A 147 2.64 -1.46 -1.32
C GLY A 147 4.06 -1.63 -1.87
N ASP A 148 5.03 -1.09 -1.18
CA ASP A 148 6.43 -1.15 -1.58
C ASP A 148 7.24 -2.28 -0.90
N VAL A 149 6.57 -3.41 -0.64
CA VAL A 149 7.24 -4.59 -0.07
C VAL A 149 7.75 -5.52 -1.16
N LEU A 150 6.91 -5.88 -2.15
CA LEU A 150 7.23 -6.86 -3.19
C LEU A 150 6.78 -6.37 -4.56
N PHE A 151 7.69 -6.38 -5.54
CA PHE A 151 7.48 -5.98 -6.92
C PHE A 151 7.79 -7.11 -7.88
N GLN A 152 7.34 -6.98 -9.14
CA GLN A 152 7.76 -7.89 -10.19
C GLN A 152 9.27 -7.86 -10.37
N GLY A 153 9.95 -8.96 -10.04
CA GLY A 153 11.41 -9.12 -10.15
C GLY A 153 12.21 -8.19 -9.23
N SER A 154 11.59 -7.56 -8.22
CA SER A 154 12.26 -6.63 -7.31
C SER A 154 11.59 -6.61 -5.93
N ILE A 155 12.15 -5.82 -5.02
CA ILE A 155 11.60 -5.50 -3.70
C ILE A 155 11.72 -4.00 -3.44
N GLY A 156 11.04 -3.51 -2.42
CA GLY A 156 11.16 -2.12 -1.96
C GLY A 156 12.60 -1.77 -1.61
N ARG A 157 12.97 -0.51 -1.82
CA ARG A 157 14.27 0.02 -1.38
C ARG A 157 14.35 0.01 0.14
N THR A 158 15.55 -0.09 0.67
CA THR A 158 15.81 -0.20 2.11
C THR A 158 16.84 0.82 2.61
N ASP A 159 17.15 1.82 1.81
CA ASP A 159 18.15 2.85 2.06
C ASP A 159 17.54 4.18 2.56
N LEU A 160 16.22 4.23 2.77
CA LEU A 160 15.52 5.36 3.36
C LEU A 160 15.28 5.14 4.87
N TRP A 161 14.65 6.13 5.53
CA TRP A 161 14.41 6.14 6.98
C TRP A 161 13.72 4.87 7.49
N GLY A 162 14.42 4.13 8.35
CA GLY A 162 13.92 2.90 8.95
C GLY A 162 13.92 1.68 8.03
N GLY A 163 14.50 1.81 6.81
CA GLY A 163 14.68 0.69 5.89
C GLY A 163 15.76 -0.29 6.35
N ASP A 164 15.53 -1.60 6.12
CA ASP A 164 16.45 -2.69 6.44
C ASP A 164 16.19 -3.87 5.51
N PHE A 165 17.21 -4.24 4.73
CA PHE A 165 17.10 -5.31 3.74
C PHE A 165 16.82 -6.68 4.36
N GLU A 166 17.50 -7.01 5.47
CA GLU A 166 17.34 -8.33 6.10
C GLU A 166 15.94 -8.49 6.71
N ILE A 167 15.42 -7.40 7.28
CA ILE A 167 14.05 -7.37 7.80
C ILE A 167 13.05 -7.50 6.64
N LEU A 168 13.24 -6.78 5.54
CA LEU A 168 12.36 -6.84 4.38
C LEU A 168 12.36 -8.24 3.75
N ALA A 169 13.54 -8.80 3.51
CA ALA A 169 13.69 -10.14 2.94
C ALA A 169 13.02 -11.22 3.83
N ARG A 170 13.17 -11.09 5.14
CA ARG A 170 12.49 -11.96 6.11
C ARG A 170 10.97 -11.78 6.06
N SER A 171 10.47 -10.54 6.05
CA SER A 171 9.05 -10.24 5.96
C SER A 171 8.42 -10.88 4.73
N ILE A 172 9.07 -10.77 3.57
CA ILE A 172 8.58 -11.37 2.33
C ILE A 172 8.57 -12.90 2.43
N ARG A 173 9.69 -13.51 2.82
CA ARG A 173 9.83 -14.97 2.85
C ARG A 173 8.93 -15.64 3.88
N GLU A 174 8.78 -15.05 5.07
CA GLU A 174 8.05 -15.66 6.18
C GLU A 174 6.58 -15.29 6.22
N ARG A 175 6.18 -14.14 5.64
CA ARG A 175 4.81 -13.63 5.77
C ARG A 175 4.05 -13.54 4.44
N LEU A 176 4.73 -13.31 3.30
CA LEU A 176 4.05 -13.17 2.02
C LEU A 176 4.09 -14.46 1.20
N PHE A 177 5.24 -15.12 1.08
CA PHE A 177 5.35 -16.36 0.30
C PHE A 177 4.43 -17.49 0.81
N PRO A 178 4.15 -17.65 2.12
CA PRO A 178 3.19 -18.64 2.60
C PRO A 178 1.74 -18.38 2.19
N ALA A 179 1.40 -17.20 1.64
CA ALA A 179 0.05 -16.91 1.16
C ALA A 179 -0.40 -17.82 0.00
N GLY A 180 0.56 -18.38 -0.76
CA GLY A 180 0.31 -19.32 -1.85
C GLY A 180 0.65 -18.78 -3.22
N ASP A 181 1.17 -19.64 -4.09
CA ASP A 181 1.77 -19.28 -5.38
C ASP A 181 0.79 -18.59 -6.36
N SER A 182 -0.51 -18.89 -6.27
CA SER A 182 -1.53 -18.33 -7.14
C SER A 182 -2.02 -16.93 -6.76
N ILE A 183 -1.57 -16.39 -5.64
CA ILE A 183 -1.95 -15.05 -5.18
C ILE A 183 -1.36 -13.99 -6.12
N VAL A 184 -2.23 -13.13 -6.66
CA VAL A 184 -1.84 -11.99 -7.50
C VAL A 184 -1.33 -10.87 -6.59
N VAL A 185 -0.15 -10.35 -6.89
CA VAL A 185 0.49 -9.25 -6.16
C VAL A 185 0.26 -7.94 -6.90
N HIS A 186 -0.35 -6.97 -6.21
CA HIS A 186 -0.55 -5.61 -6.66
C HIS A 186 0.45 -4.71 -5.91
N PRO A 187 1.55 -4.29 -6.57
CA PRO A 187 2.56 -3.47 -5.93
C PRO A 187 2.20 -1.99 -5.92
N GLY A 188 2.87 -1.20 -5.08
CA GLY A 188 2.78 0.26 -5.08
C GLY A 188 3.32 0.88 -6.36
N HIS A 189 4.28 0.24 -7.03
CA HIS A 189 4.84 0.69 -8.30
C HIS A 189 4.99 -0.44 -9.30
N GLY A 190 4.79 -0.11 -10.59
CA GLY A 190 4.99 -1.05 -11.69
C GLY A 190 3.84 -2.04 -11.86
N PRO A 191 4.08 -3.13 -12.61
CA PRO A 191 3.06 -4.10 -12.97
C PRO A 191 2.80 -5.14 -11.88
N GLU A 192 1.67 -5.82 -12.01
CA GLU A 192 1.31 -6.98 -11.21
C GLU A 192 2.25 -8.16 -11.45
N THR A 193 2.31 -9.05 -10.46
CA THR A 193 3.01 -10.34 -10.51
C THR A 193 2.25 -11.37 -9.68
N THR A 194 2.83 -12.52 -9.42
CA THR A 194 2.28 -13.52 -8.49
C THR A 194 3.29 -13.88 -7.40
N VAL A 195 2.78 -14.29 -6.25
CA VAL A 195 3.64 -14.80 -5.17
C VAL A 195 4.54 -15.94 -5.65
N GLY A 196 4.02 -16.83 -6.51
CA GLY A 196 4.78 -17.96 -7.05
C GLY A 196 5.91 -17.54 -7.98
N GLU A 197 5.70 -16.56 -8.87
CA GLU A 197 6.74 -16.02 -9.74
C GLU A 197 7.87 -15.40 -8.93
N GLU A 198 7.52 -14.60 -7.92
CA GLU A 198 8.52 -13.93 -7.07
C GLU A 198 9.22 -14.90 -6.12
N ARG A 199 8.51 -15.88 -5.57
CA ARG A 199 9.13 -16.93 -4.73
C ARG A 199 10.20 -17.72 -5.49
N ILE A 200 9.97 -17.99 -6.77
CA ILE A 200 10.93 -18.75 -7.60
C ILE A 200 11.99 -17.84 -8.19
N GLY A 201 11.59 -16.73 -8.79
CA GLY A 201 12.41 -15.94 -9.74
C GLY A 201 12.97 -14.64 -9.20
N ASN A 202 12.45 -14.10 -8.08
CA ASN A 202 12.89 -12.80 -7.57
C ASN A 202 14.39 -12.83 -7.22
N PRO A 203 15.21 -11.93 -7.77
CA PRO A 203 16.66 -11.95 -7.59
C PRO A 203 17.12 -11.61 -6.17
N PHE A 204 16.25 -10.98 -5.34
CA PHE A 204 16.59 -10.53 -3.98
C PHE A 204 16.13 -11.53 -2.92
N VAL A 205 14.95 -12.11 -3.08
CA VAL A 205 14.27 -12.89 -2.04
C VAL A 205 13.82 -14.28 -2.49
N GLY A 206 13.84 -14.56 -3.80
CA GLY A 206 13.40 -15.84 -4.36
C GLY A 206 14.36 -16.99 -4.08
N GLU A 207 13.94 -18.22 -4.41
CA GLU A 207 14.73 -19.44 -4.23
C GLU A 207 16.08 -19.42 -4.99
N ARG A 208 16.14 -18.64 -6.07
CA ARG A 208 17.34 -18.46 -6.89
C ARG A 208 18.17 -17.24 -6.48
N ALA A 209 17.75 -16.49 -5.47
CA ALA A 209 18.52 -15.38 -4.94
C ALA A 209 19.88 -15.92 -4.45
N ARG A 210 20.95 -15.53 -5.11
CA ARG A 210 22.30 -15.79 -4.59
C ARG A 210 22.43 -14.88 -3.37
N GLY A 211 22.65 -15.45 -2.19
CA GLY A 211 22.83 -14.68 -0.97
C GLY A 211 23.82 -13.54 -1.22
N LEU A 212 23.34 -12.31 -0.99
CA LEU A 212 24.15 -11.09 -0.98
C LEU A 212 24.97 -11.05 0.30
#